data_1c8fb39ef3a50b676c20946b4dde398a
#
_entry.id   1c8fb39ef3a50b676c20946b4dde398a
#
_cell.length_a   1.000
_cell.length_b   1.000
_cell.length_c   1.000
_cell.angle_alpha   90.00
_cell.angle_beta   90.00
_cell.angle_gamma   90.00
#
_symmetry.space_group_name_H-M   'P 1'
#
loop_
_entity.id
_entity.type
_entity.pdbx_description
1 polymer ?
#
loop_
_entity_poly.entity_id
_entity_poly.type
_entity_poly.pdbx_seq_one_letter_code
_entity_poly.pdbx_strand_id
1 'polypeptide(L)'
;MPKIFNLTNHKSTQTGFAMPLALGLGLVMIIVAASMIGRSQSDRSTTASQREINRALSVSEAGIIRVQSFLDRHKILANKDLNEWSSTLDNLSLPQSSCRLINLISAKQQAGLFKNSTWIDLDNSERNKGRYRITDYKYQNGIGKLTVAGEIDAYNTTQNTSKSTLTVDLPIGSESATIAPPALWANTFNLSANQKITGQIRGVVCPQLPAIDPDGIAGVDVSNIALISGVPSGQIIADPFTLIPLAKIPPTNAISIPAINSSITLPRPNPSDIPDAKGEYHYLVDIDISSGYSIKLQDIDRLRVNLVGNQKVNLYLKGNLDLAGSQTIDVNVAHPNLRIYGSSQTVKLIVKDTASIAAFIHAPYADAKTIHSSPPNPSKNITGAVWVNSWDSTTSPNEIPIVQSGNWADFGISKLEQPSQISPISYWQRIEN
;
A
#
# COMPACT_ATOMS: atom_id res chain seq x y z
N MET A 1 32.14 -117.31 -20.72
CA MET A 1 32.45 -117.06 -19.33
C MET A 1 32.39 -115.51 -19.08
N PRO A 2 31.33 -115.02 -18.42
CA PRO A 2 31.25 -113.60 -18.11
C PRO A 2 31.88 -113.30 -16.74
N LYS A 3 32.72 -112.29 -16.67
CA LYS A 3 33.27 -111.77 -15.44
C LYS A 3 32.26 -110.82 -14.81
N ILE A 4 31.86 -111.13 -13.59
CA ILE A 4 31.01 -110.31 -12.73
C ILE A 4 31.91 -109.22 -12.11
N PHE A 5 31.58 -107.91 -12.44
CA PHE A 5 32.19 -106.81 -11.80
C PHE A 5 31.40 -106.47 -10.49
N ASN A 6 32.02 -106.64 -9.36
CA ASN A 6 31.51 -106.27 -8.05
C ASN A 6 31.72 -104.77 -7.90
N LEU A 7 30.63 -103.99 -7.93
CA LEU A 7 30.61 -102.59 -7.59
C LEU A 7 30.50 -102.47 -6.06
N THR A 8 31.61 -102.24 -5.45
CA THR A 8 31.67 -101.86 -4.02
C THR A 8 31.08 -100.44 -3.83
N ASN A 9 29.95 -100.40 -3.19
CA ASN A 9 29.22 -99.21 -2.80
C ASN A 9 29.98 -98.48 -1.71
N HIS A 10 30.76 -97.43 -2.05
CA HIS A 10 31.34 -96.52 -1.12
C HIS A 10 30.23 -95.60 -0.62
N LYS A 11 29.68 -95.90 0.56
CA LYS A 11 28.88 -94.93 1.34
C LYS A 11 29.82 -93.82 1.84
N SER A 12 29.86 -92.69 1.12
CA SER A 12 30.49 -91.49 1.59
C SER A 12 29.71 -90.88 2.81
N THR A 13 30.23 -91.05 3.95
CA THR A 13 29.75 -90.39 5.16
C THR A 13 30.11 -88.93 5.12
N GLN A 14 29.40 -88.17 4.25
CA GLN A 14 29.45 -86.70 4.27
C GLN A 14 28.33 -86.12 5.12
N THR A 15 28.20 -86.58 6.34
CA THR A 15 27.17 -86.07 7.25
C THR A 15 27.81 -85.28 8.40
N GLY A 16 28.38 -84.11 8.13
CA GLY A 16 28.92 -83.31 9.25
C GLY A 16 29.03 -81.84 8.98
N PHE A 17 29.13 -81.43 7.70
CA PHE A 17 29.46 -80.03 7.41
C PHE A 17 28.27 -79.15 6.95
N ALA A 18 27.20 -79.75 6.54
CA ALA A 18 26.03 -79.05 6.03
C ALA A 18 25.26 -78.29 7.13
N MET A 19 25.20 -78.81 8.32
CA MET A 19 24.46 -78.17 9.40
C MET A 19 25.17 -76.93 9.96
N PRO A 20 26.51 -76.88 10.22
CA PRO A 20 27.21 -75.66 10.59
C PRO A 20 27.17 -74.64 9.48
N LEU A 21 27.26 -74.99 8.20
CA LEU A 21 27.18 -74.10 7.08
C LEU A 21 25.79 -73.47 6.95
N ALA A 22 24.72 -74.26 7.10
CA ALA A 22 23.34 -73.73 7.08
C ALA A 22 23.06 -72.76 8.26
N LEU A 23 23.56 -73.07 9.48
CA LEU A 23 23.47 -72.21 10.60
C LEU A 23 24.28 -70.88 10.43
N GLY A 24 25.49 -70.97 9.88
CA GLY A 24 26.30 -69.85 9.53
C GLY A 24 25.65 -68.90 8.49
N LEU A 25 25.10 -69.48 7.43
CA LEU A 25 24.42 -68.75 6.39
C LEU A 25 23.10 -68.11 6.89
N GLY A 26 22.38 -68.81 7.78
CA GLY A 26 21.19 -68.31 8.42
C GLY A 26 21.50 -67.12 9.34
N LEU A 27 22.61 -67.21 10.09
CA LEU A 27 23.04 -66.07 10.94
C LEU A 27 23.43 -64.85 10.13
N VAL A 28 24.16 -65.04 9.01
CA VAL A 28 24.52 -63.92 8.12
C VAL A 28 23.27 -63.28 7.50
N MET A 29 22.29 -64.09 7.08
CA MET A 29 21.01 -63.54 6.56
C MET A 29 20.25 -62.77 7.62
N ILE A 30 20.22 -63.21 8.86
CA ILE A 30 19.59 -62.46 9.97
C ILE A 30 20.30 -61.11 10.22
N ILE A 31 21.64 -61.07 10.22
CA ILE A 31 22.39 -59.84 10.37
C ILE A 31 22.13 -58.88 9.22
N VAL A 32 22.13 -59.38 7.99
CA VAL A 32 21.81 -58.54 6.81
C VAL A 32 20.37 -58.02 6.87
N ALA A 33 19.40 -58.86 7.21
CA ALA A 33 18.01 -58.46 7.36
C ALA A 33 17.84 -57.42 8.48
N ALA A 34 18.48 -57.63 9.63
CA ALA A 34 18.47 -56.65 10.74
C ALA A 34 19.09 -55.29 10.35
N SER A 35 20.21 -55.31 9.60
CA SER A 35 20.84 -54.09 9.09
C SER A 35 19.96 -53.35 8.06
N MET A 36 19.26 -54.07 7.18
CA MET A 36 18.31 -53.51 6.23
C MET A 36 17.10 -52.88 6.93
N ILE A 37 16.56 -53.50 7.96
CA ILE A 37 15.47 -52.97 8.77
C ILE A 37 15.93 -51.68 9.47
N GLY A 38 17.11 -51.67 10.10
CA GLY A 38 17.67 -50.50 10.71
C GLY A 38 17.84 -49.33 9.74
N ARG A 39 18.35 -49.61 8.54
CA ARG A 39 18.51 -48.63 7.46
C ARG A 39 17.16 -48.08 6.99
N SER A 40 16.19 -48.97 6.77
CA SER A 40 14.84 -48.59 6.36
C SER A 40 14.13 -47.70 7.41
N GLN A 41 14.33 -47.97 8.70
CA GLN A 41 13.78 -47.15 9.77
C GLN A 41 14.45 -45.75 9.81
N SER A 42 15.77 -45.71 9.65
CA SER A 42 16.53 -44.45 9.56
C SER A 42 16.08 -43.61 8.36
N ASP A 43 15.94 -44.26 7.18
CA ASP A 43 15.48 -43.57 5.95
C ASP A 43 14.05 -43.03 6.10
N ARG A 44 13.16 -43.77 6.76
CA ARG A 44 11.79 -43.30 7.07
C ARG A 44 11.80 -42.13 8.02
N SER A 45 12.62 -42.17 9.08
CA SER A 45 12.76 -41.07 10.04
C SER A 45 13.29 -39.80 9.36
N THR A 46 14.32 -39.94 8.52
CA THR A 46 14.91 -38.84 7.76
C THR A 46 13.89 -38.23 6.79
N THR A 47 13.17 -39.08 6.06
CA THR A 47 12.14 -38.64 5.11
C THR A 47 10.99 -37.92 5.82
N ALA A 48 10.55 -38.42 6.99
CA ALA A 48 9.52 -37.76 7.79
C ALA A 48 9.98 -36.39 8.26
N SER A 49 11.20 -36.30 8.80
CA SER A 49 11.79 -35.03 9.24
C SER A 49 11.91 -34.01 8.09
N GLN A 50 12.40 -34.45 6.94
CA GLN A 50 12.49 -33.59 5.74
C GLN A 50 11.10 -33.08 5.30
N ARG A 51 10.09 -33.96 5.34
CA ARG A 51 8.72 -33.59 5.00
C ARG A 51 8.15 -32.54 5.94
N GLU A 52 8.40 -32.66 7.24
CA GLU A 52 7.96 -31.68 8.24
C GLU A 52 8.67 -30.34 8.06
N ILE A 53 9.98 -30.34 7.82
CA ILE A 53 10.75 -29.13 7.53
C ILE A 53 10.22 -28.44 6.28
N ASN A 54 9.94 -29.18 5.21
CA ASN A 54 9.39 -28.59 3.99
C ASN A 54 7.97 -28.03 4.20
N ARG A 55 7.17 -28.63 5.06
CA ARG A 55 5.86 -28.08 5.44
C ARG A 55 6.02 -26.80 6.26
N ALA A 56 6.95 -26.74 7.21
CA ALA A 56 7.25 -25.53 7.96
C ALA A 56 7.78 -24.41 7.06
N LEU A 57 8.55 -24.77 6.02
CA LEU A 57 9.01 -23.84 4.98
C LEU A 57 7.83 -23.23 4.23
N SER A 58 6.90 -24.07 3.75
CA SER A 58 5.69 -23.60 3.06
C SER A 58 4.83 -22.69 3.94
N VAL A 59 4.81 -22.91 5.25
CA VAL A 59 4.14 -22.02 6.21
C VAL A 59 4.84 -20.65 6.29
N SER A 60 6.19 -20.63 6.30
CA SER A 60 6.95 -19.38 6.26
C SER A 60 6.68 -18.60 4.97
N GLU A 61 6.64 -19.28 3.82
CA GLU A 61 6.32 -18.68 2.52
C GLU A 61 4.92 -18.06 2.51
N ALA A 62 3.93 -18.80 2.99
CA ALA A 62 2.56 -18.29 3.12
C ALA A 62 2.50 -17.07 4.06
N GLY A 63 3.25 -17.10 5.14
CA GLY A 63 3.40 -15.95 6.05
C GLY A 63 3.98 -14.73 5.35
N ILE A 64 5.03 -14.90 4.55
CA ILE A 64 5.64 -13.82 3.75
C ILE A 64 4.62 -13.21 2.80
N ILE A 65 3.87 -14.03 2.06
CA ILE A 65 2.84 -13.56 1.11
C ILE A 65 1.76 -12.75 1.85
N ARG A 66 1.33 -13.19 3.03
CA ARG A 66 0.36 -12.44 3.86
C ARG A 66 0.89 -11.10 4.32
N VAL A 67 2.15 -11.06 4.77
CA VAL A 67 2.79 -9.80 5.20
C VAL A 67 3.00 -8.87 4.00
N GLN A 68 3.43 -9.39 2.86
CA GLN A 68 3.54 -8.61 1.63
C GLN A 68 2.17 -8.02 1.24
N SER A 69 1.11 -8.83 1.25
CA SER A 69 -0.26 -8.36 1.00
C SER A 69 -0.72 -7.30 2.02
N PHE A 70 -0.31 -7.42 3.29
CA PHE A 70 -0.58 -6.41 4.31
C PHE A 70 0.17 -5.11 4.00
N LEU A 71 1.45 -5.17 3.64
CA LEU A 71 2.25 -4.00 3.27
C LEU A 71 1.75 -3.36 1.97
N ASP A 72 1.32 -4.15 0.98
CA ASP A 72 0.72 -3.64 -0.25
C ASP A 72 -0.56 -2.84 0.03
N ARG A 73 -1.33 -3.28 1.00
CA ARG A 73 -2.52 -2.55 1.47
C ARG A 73 -2.18 -1.32 2.32
N HIS A 74 -1.10 -1.38 3.09
CA HIS A 74 -0.67 -0.33 4.00
C HIS A 74 0.72 0.19 3.62
N LYS A 75 0.83 0.70 2.40
CA LYS A 75 2.11 1.11 1.77
C LYS A 75 2.94 2.08 2.61
N ILE A 76 2.29 2.87 3.46
CA ILE A 76 2.95 3.78 4.40
C ILE A 76 3.85 3.04 5.41
N LEU A 77 3.59 1.76 5.67
CA LEU A 77 4.37 0.94 6.58
C LEU A 77 5.60 0.31 5.91
N ALA A 78 5.60 0.20 4.58
CA ALA A 78 6.65 -0.48 3.84
C ALA A 78 8.02 0.19 3.97
N ASN A 79 8.06 1.50 4.21
CA ASN A 79 9.28 2.27 4.43
C ASN A 79 9.57 2.54 5.92
N LYS A 80 8.99 1.76 6.82
CA LYS A 80 9.16 1.85 8.27
C LYS A 80 9.58 0.51 8.85
N ASP A 81 10.42 0.54 9.88
CA ASP A 81 10.78 -0.67 10.62
C ASP A 81 9.59 -1.25 11.38
N LEU A 82 9.62 -2.55 11.66
CA LEU A 82 8.52 -3.27 12.32
C LEU A 82 8.05 -2.62 13.64
N ASN A 83 8.98 -2.12 14.43
CA ASN A 83 8.70 -1.45 15.69
C ASN A 83 7.99 -0.10 15.53
N GLU A 84 8.09 0.53 14.37
CA GLU A 84 7.46 1.82 14.07
C GLU A 84 6.06 1.67 13.48
N TRP A 85 5.64 0.48 13.04
CA TRP A 85 4.35 0.28 12.35
C TRP A 85 3.16 0.75 13.20
N SER A 86 3.11 0.35 14.46
CA SER A 86 2.01 0.77 15.35
C SER A 86 1.97 2.27 15.56
N SER A 87 3.11 2.90 15.87
CA SER A 87 3.18 4.36 16.09
C SER A 87 2.90 5.14 14.80
N THR A 88 3.31 4.63 13.65
CA THR A 88 2.98 5.23 12.36
C THR A 88 1.46 5.25 12.13
N LEU A 89 0.78 4.14 12.41
CA LEU A 89 -0.68 4.05 12.29
C LEU A 89 -1.41 4.87 13.37
N ASP A 90 -0.84 5.02 14.57
CA ASP A 90 -1.42 5.83 15.65
C ASP A 90 -1.37 7.32 15.34
N ASN A 91 -0.32 7.77 14.68
CA ASN A 91 -0.13 9.17 14.30
C ASN A 91 -0.91 9.58 13.04
N LEU A 92 -1.61 8.64 12.38
CA LEU A 92 -2.47 8.98 11.25
C LEU A 92 -3.71 9.73 11.74
N SER A 93 -3.72 11.04 11.54
CA SER A 93 -4.91 11.88 11.72
C SER A 93 -5.87 11.61 10.55
N LEU A 94 -6.73 10.62 10.68
CA LEU A 94 -7.70 10.30 9.64
C LEU A 94 -9.00 11.08 9.84
N PRO A 95 -9.58 11.62 8.74
CA PRO A 95 -10.96 12.10 8.80
C PRO A 95 -11.87 10.94 9.19
N GLN A 96 -12.90 11.24 9.97
CA GLN A 96 -13.82 10.24 10.54
C GLN A 96 -14.79 9.66 9.51
N SER A 97 -14.33 9.17 8.36
CA SER A 97 -15.18 8.33 7.54
C SER A 97 -15.19 6.89 8.11
N SER A 98 -16.36 6.34 8.34
CA SER A 98 -16.55 5.07 9.06
C SER A 98 -15.72 3.91 8.50
N CYS A 99 -15.52 3.85 7.18
CA CYS A 99 -14.77 2.77 6.55
C CYS A 99 -13.25 2.88 6.74
N ARG A 100 -12.71 4.10 6.82
CA ARG A 100 -11.29 4.29 7.15
C ARG A 100 -10.96 3.90 8.58
N LEU A 101 -11.87 4.20 9.50
CA LEU A 101 -11.69 3.87 10.91
C LEU A 101 -11.63 2.35 11.10
N ILE A 102 -12.52 1.59 10.45
CA ILE A 102 -12.53 0.13 10.52
C ILE A 102 -11.24 -0.46 9.95
N ASN A 103 -10.82 0.02 8.78
CA ASN A 103 -9.57 -0.44 8.16
C ASN A 103 -8.34 -0.08 9.01
N LEU A 104 -8.33 1.11 9.62
CA LEU A 104 -7.25 1.51 10.52
C LEU A 104 -7.23 0.66 11.80
N ILE A 105 -8.38 0.35 12.40
CA ILE A 105 -8.47 -0.53 13.57
C ILE A 105 -7.93 -1.92 13.22
N SER A 106 -8.35 -2.49 12.10
CA SER A 106 -7.84 -3.78 11.61
C SER A 106 -6.33 -3.74 11.35
N ALA A 107 -5.84 -2.67 10.69
CA ALA A 107 -4.41 -2.49 10.45
C ALA A 107 -3.61 -2.38 11.75
N LYS A 108 -4.10 -1.63 12.74
CA LYS A 108 -3.47 -1.51 14.07
C LYS A 108 -3.42 -2.84 14.80
N GLN A 109 -4.50 -3.62 14.76
CA GLN A 109 -4.54 -4.95 15.36
C GLN A 109 -3.52 -5.87 14.71
N GLN A 110 -3.47 -5.95 13.37
CA GLN A 110 -2.49 -6.76 12.64
C GLN A 110 -1.05 -6.30 12.89
N ALA A 111 -0.78 -5.00 12.84
CA ALA A 111 0.54 -4.45 13.13
C ALA A 111 0.98 -4.76 14.57
N GLY A 112 0.06 -4.75 15.54
CA GLY A 112 0.28 -5.13 16.91
C GLY A 112 0.66 -6.61 17.07
N LEU A 113 -0.05 -7.51 16.36
CA LEU A 113 0.28 -8.95 16.33
C LEU A 113 1.68 -9.17 15.74
N PHE A 114 2.01 -8.48 14.65
CA PHE A 114 3.30 -8.59 13.98
C PHE A 114 4.44 -8.07 14.88
N LYS A 115 4.27 -6.89 15.48
CA LYS A 115 5.26 -6.29 16.39
C LYS A 115 5.58 -7.18 17.60
N ASN A 116 4.58 -7.82 18.17
CA ASN A 116 4.74 -8.66 19.35
C ASN A 116 5.30 -10.05 19.01
N SER A 117 5.68 -10.31 17.75
CA SER A 117 6.13 -11.62 17.27
C SER A 117 5.18 -12.76 17.67
N THR A 118 3.88 -12.46 17.68
CA THR A 118 2.83 -13.42 18.02
C THR A 118 2.70 -14.46 16.92
N TRP A 119 2.51 -15.72 17.29
CA TRP A 119 2.20 -16.78 16.34
C TRP A 119 0.79 -16.57 15.78
N ILE A 120 0.67 -16.56 14.46
CA ILE A 120 -0.58 -16.35 13.73
C ILE A 120 -0.87 -17.62 12.96
N ASP A 121 -2.04 -18.21 13.19
CA ASP A 121 -2.47 -19.40 12.47
C ASP A 121 -2.73 -19.08 11.01
N LEU A 122 -2.30 -19.96 10.10
CA LEU A 122 -2.60 -19.83 8.67
C LEU A 122 -4.08 -20.00 8.38
N ASP A 123 -4.75 -20.84 9.17
CA ASP A 123 -6.18 -21.10 9.08
C ASP A 123 -6.74 -21.20 10.51
N ASN A 124 -7.67 -20.32 10.84
CA ASN A 124 -8.30 -20.30 12.16
C ASN A 124 -9.12 -21.56 12.46
N SER A 125 -9.49 -22.33 11.42
CA SER A 125 -10.32 -23.54 11.54
C SER A 125 -9.53 -24.81 11.78
N GLU A 126 -8.24 -24.84 11.41
CA GLU A 126 -7.41 -26.05 11.49
C GLU A 126 -6.00 -25.76 11.97
N ARG A 127 -5.73 -25.97 13.28
CA ARG A 127 -4.39 -25.85 13.87
C ARG A 127 -3.31 -26.68 13.15
N ASN A 128 -3.70 -27.70 12.41
CA ASN A 128 -2.77 -28.59 11.69
C ASN A 128 -2.16 -27.97 10.42
N LYS A 129 -2.64 -26.78 9.99
CA LYS A 129 -2.10 -26.10 8.80
C LYS A 129 -0.85 -25.28 9.07
N GLY A 130 -0.47 -25.12 10.34
CA GLY A 130 0.71 -24.41 10.75
C GLY A 130 0.46 -22.95 11.09
N ARG A 131 1.43 -22.33 11.72
CA ARG A 131 1.40 -20.94 12.17
C ARG A 131 2.71 -20.22 11.81
N TYR A 132 2.62 -18.92 11.58
CA TYR A 132 3.77 -18.09 11.26
C TYR A 132 3.88 -16.92 12.22
N ARG A 133 5.07 -16.33 12.29
CA ARG A 133 5.30 -15.05 12.97
C ARG A 133 6.34 -14.24 12.24
N ILE A 134 6.22 -12.92 12.31
CA ILE A 134 7.28 -12.02 11.87
C ILE A 134 8.32 -11.97 12.97
N THR A 135 9.56 -12.21 12.63
CA THR A 135 10.69 -12.09 13.59
C THR A 135 11.40 -10.76 13.41
N ASP A 136 11.45 -10.22 12.19
CA ASP A 136 12.05 -8.91 11.93
C ASP A 136 11.52 -8.33 10.61
N TYR A 137 11.44 -7.01 10.55
CA TYR A 137 11.30 -6.24 9.32
C TYR A 137 12.09 -4.96 9.45
N LYS A 138 13.03 -4.73 8.53
CA LYS A 138 13.86 -3.54 8.48
C LYS A 138 13.84 -2.93 7.10
N TYR A 139 13.64 -1.62 7.04
CA TYR A 139 13.72 -0.86 5.81
C TYR A 139 15.04 -0.13 5.70
N GLN A 140 15.80 -0.39 4.64
CA GLN A 140 17.06 0.30 4.38
C GLN A 140 17.29 0.44 2.88
N ASN A 141 17.65 1.64 2.44
CA ASN A 141 18.07 1.92 1.05
C ASN A 141 17.08 1.44 -0.03
N GLY A 142 15.77 1.56 0.20
CA GLY A 142 14.76 1.13 -0.77
C GLY A 142 14.46 -0.37 -0.73
N ILE A 143 14.96 -1.10 0.26
CA ILE A 143 14.71 -2.52 0.44
C ILE A 143 14.13 -2.76 1.83
N GLY A 144 12.98 -3.42 1.89
CA GLY A 144 12.39 -3.97 3.10
C GLY A 144 12.88 -5.40 3.29
N LYS A 145 13.69 -5.66 4.31
CA LYS A 145 14.14 -7.00 4.66
C LYS A 145 13.18 -7.64 5.64
N LEU A 146 12.41 -8.63 5.20
CA LEU A 146 11.40 -9.31 5.99
C LEU A 146 11.87 -10.70 6.39
N THR A 147 11.81 -11.01 7.69
CA THR A 147 12.12 -12.34 8.23
C THR A 147 10.88 -12.92 8.90
N VAL A 148 10.49 -14.12 8.44
CA VAL A 148 9.31 -14.84 8.91
C VAL A 148 9.70 -16.24 9.33
N ALA A 149 9.26 -16.64 10.53
CA ALA A 149 9.35 -18.01 11.00
C ALA A 149 8.01 -18.72 10.81
N GLY A 150 8.05 -19.91 10.25
CA GLY A 150 6.92 -20.84 10.15
C GLY A 150 7.12 -22.03 11.09
N GLU A 151 6.02 -22.52 11.65
CA GLU A 151 6.00 -23.64 12.58
C GLU A 151 4.83 -24.57 12.26
N ILE A 152 5.06 -25.86 12.34
CA ILE A 152 4.04 -26.89 12.24
C ILE A 152 4.15 -27.81 13.47
N ASP A 153 3.01 -28.10 14.07
CA ASP A 153 2.92 -29.11 15.09
C ASP A 153 3.11 -30.50 14.46
N ALA A 154 4.01 -31.31 15.01
CA ALA A 154 4.21 -32.66 14.53
C ALA A 154 2.95 -33.50 14.78
N TYR A 155 2.56 -34.26 13.76
CA TYR A 155 1.41 -35.15 13.84
C TYR A 155 1.59 -36.15 15.01
N ASN A 156 0.74 -36.09 16.02
CA ASN A 156 0.68 -36.96 17.20
C ASN A 156 1.69 -36.75 18.35
N THR A 157 2.47 -35.70 18.38
CA THR A 157 3.30 -35.43 19.57
C THR A 157 3.20 -33.95 19.97
N THR A 158 2.80 -33.71 21.20
CA THR A 158 2.70 -32.36 21.79
C THR A 158 4.08 -31.71 22.06
N GLN A 159 5.17 -32.34 21.64
CA GLN A 159 6.53 -31.93 22.02
C GLN A 159 7.47 -31.61 20.84
N ASN A 160 7.17 -32.04 19.62
CA ASN A 160 8.06 -31.79 18.48
C ASN A 160 7.40 -30.86 17.48
N THR A 161 7.85 -29.62 17.43
CA THR A 161 7.47 -28.65 16.43
C THR A 161 8.59 -28.50 15.42
N SER A 162 8.27 -28.61 14.14
CA SER A 162 9.22 -28.32 13.08
C SER A 162 9.15 -26.83 12.72
N LYS A 163 10.29 -26.18 12.68
CA LYS A 163 10.41 -24.74 12.41
C LYS A 163 11.26 -24.48 11.18
N SER A 164 10.90 -23.44 10.44
CA SER A 164 11.71 -22.91 9.35
C SER A 164 11.67 -21.39 9.39
N THR A 165 12.77 -20.75 9.06
CA THR A 165 12.87 -19.28 9.01
C THR A 165 13.32 -18.86 7.61
N LEU A 166 12.58 -17.93 7.01
CA LEU A 166 12.88 -17.35 5.73
C LEU A 166 13.10 -15.84 5.87
N THR A 167 14.09 -15.35 5.14
CA THR A 167 14.30 -13.92 4.94
C THR A 167 14.14 -13.60 3.46
N VAL A 168 13.42 -12.52 3.17
CA VAL A 168 13.21 -12.02 1.82
C VAL A 168 13.51 -10.55 1.72
N ASP A 169 13.98 -10.14 0.56
CA ASP A 169 14.16 -8.74 0.22
C ASP A 169 12.96 -8.30 -0.64
N LEU A 170 12.26 -7.29 -0.14
CA LEU A 170 11.14 -6.62 -0.77
C LEU A 170 11.64 -5.27 -1.31
N PRO A 171 11.88 -5.12 -2.62
CA PRO A 171 12.25 -3.83 -3.18
C PRO A 171 11.07 -2.86 -3.04
N ILE A 172 11.31 -1.73 -2.37
CA ILE A 172 10.31 -0.70 -2.12
C ILE A 172 10.74 0.54 -2.89
N GLY A 173 10.02 0.80 -3.96
CA GLY A 173 10.21 2.00 -4.79
C GLY A 173 9.14 3.04 -4.48
N SER A 174 9.42 4.29 -4.84
CA SER A 174 8.33 5.22 -5.09
C SER A 174 7.57 4.77 -6.33
N GLU A 175 6.27 5.02 -6.38
CA GLU A 175 5.49 4.80 -7.59
C GLU A 175 6.25 5.41 -8.77
N SER A 176 6.48 4.61 -9.80
CA SER A 176 7.39 4.97 -10.89
C SER A 176 7.09 6.38 -11.41
N ALA A 177 8.13 7.17 -11.65
CA ALA A 177 8.02 8.51 -12.27
C ALA A 177 7.29 8.50 -13.63
N THR A 178 7.01 7.32 -14.19
CA THR A 178 6.23 7.13 -15.40
C THR A 178 4.72 7.21 -15.17
N ILE A 179 4.25 7.07 -13.91
CA ILE A 179 2.83 7.21 -13.60
C ILE A 179 2.58 8.67 -13.24
N ALA A 180 1.76 9.33 -14.05
CA ALA A 180 1.36 10.71 -13.78
C ALA A 180 0.60 10.79 -12.43
N PRO A 181 0.76 11.89 -11.67
CA PRO A 181 -0.03 12.10 -10.47
C PRO A 181 -1.52 12.12 -10.81
N PRO A 182 -2.40 11.68 -9.90
CA PRO A 182 -3.83 11.67 -10.18
C PRO A 182 -4.37 13.09 -10.37
N ALA A 183 -5.24 13.25 -11.38
CA ALA A 183 -5.98 14.49 -11.62
C ALA A 183 -6.92 14.81 -10.45
N LEU A 184 -7.59 13.77 -9.96
CA LEU A 184 -8.45 13.84 -8.79
C LEU A 184 -8.08 12.73 -7.81
N TRP A 185 -7.78 13.12 -6.58
CA TRP A 185 -7.56 12.18 -5.48
C TRP A 185 -8.49 12.54 -4.31
N ALA A 186 -9.41 11.67 -4.00
CA ALA A 186 -10.32 11.87 -2.89
C ALA A 186 -10.60 10.55 -2.16
N ASN A 187 -11.02 10.66 -0.89
CA ASN A 187 -11.38 9.51 -0.09
C ASN A 187 -12.79 9.03 -0.36
N THR A 188 -13.66 9.96 -0.76
CA THR A 188 -15.03 9.69 -1.18
C THR A 188 -15.36 10.52 -2.40
N PHE A 189 -16.13 9.93 -3.31
CA PHE A 189 -16.61 10.59 -4.53
C PHE A 189 -18.12 10.53 -4.59
N ASN A 190 -18.70 11.64 -5.00
CA ASN A 190 -20.07 11.76 -5.44
C ASN A 190 -20.06 12.51 -6.78
N LEU A 191 -19.81 11.77 -7.86
CA LEU A 191 -19.66 12.36 -9.19
C LEU A 191 -21.00 12.45 -9.89
N SER A 192 -21.24 13.60 -10.55
CA SER A 192 -22.36 13.70 -11.50
C SER A 192 -22.10 12.85 -12.75
N ALA A 193 -23.16 12.42 -13.40
CA ALA A 193 -23.06 11.62 -14.63
C ALA A 193 -22.26 12.32 -15.77
N ASN A 194 -22.15 13.64 -15.69
CA ASN A 194 -21.51 14.48 -16.71
C ASN A 194 -20.09 14.92 -16.32
N GLN A 195 -19.54 14.46 -15.21
CA GLN A 195 -18.20 14.86 -14.77
C GLN A 195 -17.14 14.34 -15.76
N LYS A 196 -16.35 15.25 -16.33
CA LYS A 196 -15.20 14.90 -17.17
C LYS A 196 -13.91 15.05 -16.43
N ILE A 197 -13.10 13.97 -16.39
CA ILE A 197 -11.78 13.99 -15.79
C ILE A 197 -10.79 13.42 -16.80
N THR A 198 -9.81 14.24 -17.18
CA THR A 198 -8.69 13.81 -18.03
C THR A 198 -7.48 13.55 -17.15
N GLY A 199 -7.09 12.30 -17.02
CA GLY A 199 -6.05 11.84 -16.13
C GLY A 199 -6.56 10.76 -15.18
N GLN A 200 -5.71 10.32 -14.27
CA GLN A 200 -6.06 9.28 -13.31
C GLN A 200 -6.93 9.83 -12.17
N ILE A 201 -7.87 9.02 -11.74
CA ILE A 201 -8.64 9.23 -10.52
C ILE A 201 -8.16 8.23 -9.49
N ARG A 202 -7.79 8.71 -8.32
CA ARG A 202 -7.43 7.83 -7.20
C ARG A 202 -8.41 8.06 -6.06
N GLY A 203 -8.97 6.97 -5.56
CA GLY A 203 -9.95 7.05 -4.50
C GLY A 203 -9.88 5.89 -3.53
N VAL A 204 -10.30 6.14 -2.30
CA VAL A 204 -10.59 5.08 -1.35
C VAL A 204 -12.01 4.61 -1.63
N VAL A 205 -12.13 3.43 -2.20
CA VAL A 205 -13.42 2.78 -2.31
C VAL A 205 -13.65 1.98 -1.06
N CYS A 206 -14.65 2.37 -0.31
CA CYS A 206 -15.13 1.55 0.80
C CYS A 206 -16.00 0.44 0.22
N PRO A 207 -15.60 -0.83 0.26
CA PRO A 207 -16.52 -1.90 -0.02
C PRO A 207 -17.67 -1.78 0.98
N GLN A 208 -18.93 -1.84 0.51
CA GLN A 208 -20.00 -2.22 1.40
C GLN A 208 -19.58 -3.56 1.98
N LEU A 209 -19.38 -3.60 3.30
CA LEU A 209 -18.89 -4.77 4.01
C LEU A 209 -19.69 -6.01 3.55
N PRO A 210 -19.13 -6.92 2.78
CA PRO A 210 -19.67 -8.27 2.76
C PRO A 210 -19.50 -8.81 4.18
N ALA A 211 -20.43 -9.65 4.59
CA ALA A 211 -20.33 -10.37 5.85
C ALA A 211 -18.88 -10.82 6.04
N ILE A 212 -18.31 -10.47 7.17
CA ILE A 212 -16.91 -10.67 7.52
C ILE A 212 -16.49 -12.07 7.07
N ASP A 213 -15.63 -12.14 6.04
CA ASP A 213 -14.96 -13.36 5.69
C ASP A 213 -14.20 -13.80 6.95
N PRO A 214 -14.33 -15.05 7.42
CA PRO A 214 -13.65 -15.52 8.62
C PRO A 214 -12.15 -15.31 8.59
N ASP A 215 -11.54 -15.13 7.42
CA ASP A 215 -10.12 -14.81 7.27
C ASP A 215 -9.81 -13.31 7.44
N GLY A 216 -10.80 -12.46 7.69
CA GLY A 216 -10.62 -11.02 7.89
C GLY A 216 -10.12 -10.26 6.66
N ILE A 217 -10.09 -10.90 5.50
CA ILE A 217 -9.69 -10.30 4.22
C ILE A 217 -10.97 -9.97 3.47
N ALA A 218 -11.54 -8.80 3.72
CA ALA A 218 -12.60 -8.29 2.88
C ALA A 218 -12.02 -8.08 1.47
N GLY A 219 -12.40 -8.91 0.54
CA GLY A 219 -12.11 -8.71 -0.88
C GLY A 219 -12.70 -7.37 -1.32
N VAL A 220 -11.90 -6.52 -1.94
CA VAL A 220 -12.37 -5.26 -2.52
C VAL A 220 -13.24 -5.63 -3.71
N ASP A 221 -14.56 -5.47 -3.57
CA ASP A 221 -15.46 -5.61 -4.71
C ASP A 221 -15.30 -4.38 -5.61
N VAL A 222 -14.43 -4.52 -6.60
CA VAL A 222 -14.19 -3.49 -7.64
C VAL A 222 -15.40 -3.28 -8.56
N SER A 223 -16.40 -4.15 -8.53
CA SER A 223 -17.59 -4.04 -9.38
C SER A 223 -18.42 -2.79 -9.08
N ASN A 224 -18.39 -2.29 -7.84
CA ASN A 224 -19.07 -1.06 -7.46
C ASN A 224 -18.36 0.23 -7.93
N ILE A 225 -17.09 0.16 -8.35
CA ILE A 225 -16.36 1.31 -8.90
C ILE A 225 -16.79 1.58 -10.35
N ALA A 226 -17.16 0.56 -11.09
CA ALA A 226 -17.70 0.68 -12.44
C ALA A 226 -19.03 1.46 -12.49
N LEU A 227 -19.67 1.74 -11.35
CA LEU A 227 -20.92 2.50 -11.23
C LEU A 227 -20.70 4.01 -11.09
N ILE A 228 -19.46 4.53 -11.12
CA ILE A 228 -19.24 5.96 -11.30
C ILE A 228 -19.56 6.27 -12.76
N SER A 229 -20.82 6.63 -13.00
CA SER A 229 -21.34 6.95 -14.33
C SER A 229 -20.48 8.06 -14.95
N GLY A 230 -19.99 7.82 -16.17
CA GLY A 230 -19.28 8.81 -16.96
C GLY A 230 -17.74 8.76 -16.89
N VAL A 231 -17.13 7.94 -16.07
CA VAL A 231 -15.67 7.80 -16.04
C VAL A 231 -15.25 6.46 -16.66
N PRO A 232 -14.36 6.44 -17.66
CA PRO A 232 -13.84 5.20 -18.20
C PRO A 232 -13.17 4.35 -17.11
N SER A 233 -13.52 3.09 -17.02
CA SER A 233 -13.06 2.15 -15.96
C SER A 233 -11.54 2.03 -15.85
N GLY A 234 -10.79 2.29 -16.92
CA GLY A 234 -9.32 2.27 -16.93
C GLY A 234 -8.64 3.50 -16.30
N GLN A 235 -9.40 4.54 -15.94
CA GLN A 235 -8.86 5.76 -15.33
C GLN A 235 -8.98 5.78 -13.80
N ILE A 236 -9.71 4.84 -13.22
CA ILE A 236 -9.92 4.77 -11.77
C ILE A 236 -8.92 3.80 -11.17
N ILE A 237 -8.04 4.33 -10.35
CA ILE A 237 -7.19 3.51 -9.47
C ILE A 237 -7.90 3.41 -8.12
N ALA A 238 -8.57 2.30 -7.90
CA ALA A 238 -9.10 1.95 -6.60
C ALA A 238 -7.95 1.49 -5.72
N ASP A 239 -7.51 2.34 -4.83
CA ASP A 239 -6.56 1.96 -3.81
C ASP A 239 -7.20 2.24 -2.44
N PRO A 240 -7.73 1.22 -1.77
CA PRO A 240 -8.43 1.39 -0.51
C PRO A 240 -7.53 1.90 0.61
N PHE A 241 -6.23 1.90 0.41
CA PHE A 241 -5.24 2.12 1.47
C PHE A 241 -4.22 3.22 1.19
N THR A 242 -4.12 3.71 -0.04
CA THR A 242 -3.22 4.84 -0.32
C THR A 242 -3.88 6.13 0.15
N LEU A 243 -3.38 6.64 1.25
CA LEU A 243 -3.82 7.91 1.81
C LEU A 243 -3.36 9.06 0.91
N ILE A 244 -4.21 10.07 0.79
CA ILE A 244 -3.76 11.36 0.27
C ILE A 244 -2.59 11.81 1.13
N PRO A 245 -1.47 12.26 0.55
CA PRO A 245 -0.35 12.79 1.32
C PRO A 245 -0.81 13.79 2.37
N LEU A 246 -0.15 13.85 3.50
CA LEU A 246 -0.50 14.79 4.57
C LEU A 246 -0.40 16.23 4.09
N ALA A 247 -1.18 17.12 4.72
CA ALA A 247 -1.11 18.56 4.45
C ALA A 247 0.33 19.07 4.59
N LYS A 248 0.79 19.83 3.61
CA LYS A 248 2.12 20.44 3.65
C LYS A 248 2.16 21.53 4.72
N ILE A 249 3.23 21.48 5.51
CA ILE A 249 3.52 22.49 6.52
C ILE A 249 4.22 23.66 5.82
N PRO A 250 3.79 24.92 6.07
CA PRO A 250 4.48 26.09 5.54
C PRO A 250 5.92 26.15 6.08
N PRO A 251 6.91 26.53 5.26
CA PRO A 251 8.26 26.73 5.74
C PRO A 251 8.30 27.93 6.71
N THR A 252 9.31 27.98 7.58
CA THR A 252 9.45 29.01 8.60
C THR A 252 9.59 30.43 8.04
N ASN A 253 10.05 30.56 6.81
CA ASN A 253 10.19 31.82 6.07
C ASN A 253 8.96 32.19 5.22
N ALA A 254 7.84 31.46 5.36
CA ALA A 254 6.62 31.79 4.63
C ALA A 254 6.11 33.19 5.02
N ILE A 255 5.77 33.98 4.00
CA ILE A 255 5.31 35.35 4.16
C ILE A 255 3.84 35.33 4.55
N SER A 256 3.49 35.86 5.71
CA SER A 256 2.08 35.99 6.11
C SER A 256 1.38 37.08 5.30
N ILE A 257 0.23 36.73 4.74
CA ILE A 257 -0.65 37.69 4.03
C ILE A 257 -2.08 37.55 4.57
N PRO A 258 -2.84 38.63 4.56
CA PRO A 258 -4.24 38.57 4.98
C PRO A 258 -5.06 37.67 4.10
N ALA A 259 -6.26 37.28 4.57
CA ALA A 259 -7.22 36.56 3.77
C ALA A 259 -7.48 37.27 2.41
N ILE A 260 -7.56 36.48 1.35
CA ILE A 260 -7.75 36.97 -0.02
C ILE A 260 -9.25 37.06 -0.30
N ASN A 261 -9.83 38.24 -0.12
CA ASN A 261 -11.26 38.50 -0.32
C ASN A 261 -11.52 39.44 -1.51
N SER A 262 -10.49 39.77 -2.29
CA SER A 262 -10.57 40.62 -3.46
C SER A 262 -9.47 40.26 -4.46
N SER A 263 -9.49 40.89 -5.62
CA SER A 263 -8.49 40.66 -6.65
C SER A 263 -7.07 40.94 -6.13
N ILE A 264 -6.17 40.00 -6.36
CA ILE A 264 -4.75 40.11 -5.98
C ILE A 264 -3.85 39.57 -7.09
N THR A 265 -2.65 40.13 -7.19
CA THR A 265 -1.59 39.61 -8.06
C THR A 265 -0.44 39.09 -7.20
N LEU A 266 0.02 37.87 -7.49
CA LEU A 266 1.16 37.24 -6.83
C LEU A 266 2.28 36.94 -7.84
N PRO A 267 3.58 37.03 -7.48
CA PRO A 267 4.03 37.63 -6.22
C PRO A 267 3.63 39.10 -6.15
N ARG A 268 3.45 39.61 -4.94
CA ARG A 268 3.12 41.04 -4.75
C ARG A 268 4.33 41.88 -5.15
N PRO A 269 4.14 43.13 -5.62
CA PRO A 269 5.23 44.05 -5.88
C PRO A 269 5.79 44.65 -4.56
N ASN A 270 6.19 43.74 -3.66
CA ASN A 270 6.72 44.09 -2.35
C ASN A 270 8.17 43.58 -2.25
N PRO A 271 9.14 44.44 -1.88
CA PRO A 271 10.54 44.02 -1.72
C PRO A 271 10.75 42.85 -0.74
N SER A 272 9.80 42.65 0.17
CA SER A 272 9.84 41.53 1.13
C SER A 272 9.39 40.19 0.51
N ASP A 273 8.76 40.21 -0.66
CA ASP A 273 8.32 38.98 -1.36
C ASP A 273 9.51 38.41 -2.15
N ILE A 274 10.38 37.71 -1.45
CA ILE A 274 11.60 37.12 -2.02
C ILE A 274 11.38 35.60 -2.19
N PRO A 275 11.65 35.06 -3.40
CA PRO A 275 11.60 33.62 -3.60
C PRO A 275 12.74 32.93 -2.83
N ASP A 276 12.55 31.66 -2.50
CA ASP A 276 13.61 30.81 -1.95
C ASP A 276 14.70 30.50 -3.00
N ALA A 277 15.71 29.74 -2.60
CA ALA A 277 16.82 29.34 -3.49
C ALA A 277 16.37 28.49 -4.71
N LYS A 278 15.14 27.97 -4.70
CA LYS A 278 14.53 27.22 -5.81
C LYS A 278 13.64 28.09 -6.69
N GLY A 279 13.51 29.37 -6.39
CA GLY A 279 12.61 30.29 -7.09
C GLY A 279 11.14 30.15 -6.65
N GLU A 280 10.88 29.58 -5.47
CA GLU A 280 9.53 29.38 -4.97
C GLU A 280 9.15 30.48 -3.96
N TYR A 281 7.99 31.10 -4.18
CA TYR A 281 7.39 32.03 -3.22
C TYR A 281 6.47 31.25 -2.27
N HIS A 282 6.53 31.53 -0.99
CA HIS A 282 5.75 30.85 0.04
C HIS A 282 4.90 31.88 0.79
N TYR A 283 3.59 31.77 0.67
CA TYR A 283 2.64 32.66 1.35
C TYR A 283 1.78 31.87 2.33
N LEU A 284 1.77 32.28 3.58
CA LEU A 284 0.83 31.82 4.59
C LEU A 284 -0.40 32.73 4.57
N VAL A 285 -1.51 32.24 4.07
CA VAL A 285 -2.75 33.00 3.91
C VAL A 285 -3.57 32.89 5.19
N ASP A 286 -3.76 34.03 5.87
CA ASP A 286 -4.54 34.10 7.10
C ASP A 286 -6.03 33.80 6.85
N ILE A 287 -6.74 33.50 7.92
CA ILE A 287 -8.19 33.31 7.90
C ILE A 287 -8.90 34.66 8.14
N ASP A 288 -9.93 34.93 7.36
CA ASP A 288 -10.91 35.93 7.73
C ASP A 288 -11.83 35.36 8.81
N ILE A 289 -11.69 35.88 10.02
CA ILE A 289 -12.40 35.37 11.20
C ILE A 289 -13.92 35.47 11.03
N SER A 290 -14.40 36.45 10.26
CA SER A 290 -15.83 36.65 10.04
C SER A 290 -16.47 35.61 9.13
N SER A 291 -15.72 35.15 8.13
CA SER A 291 -16.21 34.19 7.12
C SER A 291 -15.66 32.77 7.27
N GLY A 292 -14.53 32.61 7.93
CA GLY A 292 -13.86 31.31 8.07
C GLY A 292 -13.08 30.88 6.82
N TYR A 293 -12.83 31.78 5.86
CA TYR A 293 -12.13 31.53 4.62
C TYR A 293 -10.75 32.19 4.60
N SER A 294 -9.76 31.51 4.03
CA SER A 294 -8.48 32.12 3.66
C SER A 294 -8.55 32.73 2.26
N ILE A 295 -9.28 32.10 1.36
CA ILE A 295 -9.53 32.63 0.02
C ILE A 295 -11.04 32.57 -0.22
N LYS A 296 -11.61 33.74 -0.54
CA LYS A 296 -13.03 33.86 -0.91
C LYS A 296 -13.16 34.85 -2.06
N LEU A 297 -13.17 34.32 -3.27
CA LEU A 297 -13.27 35.12 -4.50
C LEU A 297 -14.70 35.10 -5.01
N GLN A 298 -15.26 36.31 -5.20
CA GLN A 298 -16.59 36.54 -5.73
C GLN A 298 -16.56 36.82 -7.27
N ASP A 299 -17.71 37.03 -7.88
CA ASP A 299 -17.93 36.99 -9.34
C ASP A 299 -16.93 37.77 -10.21
N ILE A 300 -16.32 38.83 -9.72
CA ILE A 300 -15.36 39.68 -10.46
C ILE A 300 -13.92 39.54 -9.97
N ASP A 301 -13.72 38.89 -8.85
CA ASP A 301 -12.42 38.79 -8.23
C ASP A 301 -11.51 37.80 -8.92
N ARG A 302 -10.21 38.13 -8.99
CA ARG A 302 -9.19 37.31 -9.65
C ARG A 302 -7.96 37.17 -8.80
N LEU A 303 -7.51 35.94 -8.62
CA LEU A 303 -6.16 35.69 -8.17
C LEU A 303 -5.28 35.53 -9.42
N ARG A 304 -4.46 36.53 -9.69
CA ARG A 304 -3.49 36.53 -10.77
C ARG A 304 -2.15 36.06 -10.25
N VAL A 305 -1.50 35.15 -10.99
CA VAL A 305 -0.15 34.69 -10.68
C VAL A 305 0.75 35.03 -11.86
N ASN A 306 1.60 36.02 -11.65
CA ASN A 306 2.52 36.57 -12.64
C ASN A 306 3.93 36.09 -12.35
N LEU A 307 4.41 35.07 -13.02
CA LEU A 307 5.70 34.45 -12.77
C LEU A 307 6.66 34.69 -13.94
N VAL A 308 7.94 34.71 -13.62
CA VAL A 308 9.01 34.82 -14.60
C VAL A 308 9.83 33.54 -14.58
N GLY A 309 10.00 32.91 -15.75
CA GLY A 309 10.76 31.67 -15.85
C GLY A 309 10.14 30.51 -15.08
N ASN A 310 10.95 29.81 -14.29
CA ASN A 310 10.54 28.62 -13.52
C ASN A 310 10.07 28.93 -12.11
N GLN A 311 9.73 30.18 -11.81
CA GLN A 311 9.21 30.56 -10.50
C GLN A 311 7.88 29.85 -10.19
N LYS A 312 7.63 29.62 -8.89
CA LYS A 312 6.42 28.98 -8.39
C LYS A 312 5.85 29.73 -7.20
N VAL A 313 4.54 29.67 -7.03
CA VAL A 313 3.84 30.22 -5.87
C VAL A 313 3.20 29.09 -5.09
N ASN A 314 3.50 29.05 -3.79
CA ASN A 314 2.92 28.12 -2.83
C ASN A 314 2.06 28.91 -1.84
N LEU A 315 0.76 28.65 -1.80
CA LEU A 315 -0.19 29.21 -0.86
C LEU A 315 -0.51 28.19 0.22
N TYR A 316 -0.29 28.53 1.47
CA TYR A 316 -0.63 27.70 2.62
C TYR A 316 -1.84 28.32 3.33
N LEU A 317 -2.97 27.67 3.31
CA LEU A 317 -4.23 28.18 3.84
C LEU A 317 -4.42 27.83 5.31
N LYS A 318 -4.76 28.81 6.13
CA LYS A 318 -5.21 28.60 7.52
C LYS A 318 -6.71 28.31 7.63
N GLY A 319 -7.51 28.64 6.60
CA GLY A 319 -8.96 28.48 6.58
C GLY A 319 -9.46 27.87 5.27
N ASN A 320 -10.75 27.99 5.03
CA ASN A 320 -11.43 27.41 3.88
C ASN A 320 -11.10 28.13 2.55
N LEU A 321 -11.41 27.46 1.44
CA LEU A 321 -11.23 27.96 0.08
C LEU A 321 -12.60 28.03 -0.61
N ASP A 322 -12.98 29.22 -1.10
CA ASP A 322 -14.18 29.48 -1.88
C ASP A 322 -13.82 30.16 -3.21
N LEU A 323 -14.00 29.44 -4.29
CA LEU A 323 -13.76 29.87 -5.66
C LEU A 323 -15.09 30.01 -6.42
N ALA A 324 -16.02 30.70 -5.81
CA ALA A 324 -17.36 30.89 -6.36
C ALA A 324 -17.42 31.94 -7.49
N GLY A 325 -16.32 32.65 -7.75
CA GLY A 325 -16.25 33.65 -8.82
C GLY A 325 -16.16 33.06 -10.24
N SER A 326 -16.58 33.82 -11.21
CA SER A 326 -16.57 33.39 -12.61
C SER A 326 -15.20 33.43 -13.30
N GLN A 327 -14.20 34.08 -12.70
CA GLN A 327 -12.84 34.24 -13.27
C GLN A 327 -11.80 34.16 -12.17
N THR A 328 -11.48 32.98 -11.71
CA THR A 328 -10.94 32.85 -10.38
C THR A 328 -9.43 32.81 -10.29
N ILE A 329 -8.76 31.94 -11.00
CA ILE A 329 -7.30 31.80 -10.87
C ILE A 329 -6.68 31.83 -12.26
N ASP A 330 -5.96 32.92 -12.51
CA ASP A 330 -5.27 33.17 -13.77
C ASP A 330 -3.76 33.10 -13.56
N VAL A 331 -3.12 32.16 -14.20
CA VAL A 331 -1.66 31.96 -14.12
C VAL A 331 -1.08 32.18 -15.53
N ASN A 332 -0.15 33.14 -15.62
CA ASN A 332 0.43 33.54 -16.90
C ASN A 332 1.43 32.54 -17.51
N VAL A 333 1.76 31.49 -16.77
CA VAL A 333 2.70 30.43 -17.19
C VAL A 333 2.04 29.06 -17.14
N ALA A 334 2.66 28.10 -17.80
CA ALA A 334 2.18 26.73 -17.80
C ALA A 334 2.04 26.16 -16.37
N HIS A 335 0.99 25.38 -16.17
CA HIS A 335 0.78 24.65 -14.92
C HIS A 335 1.94 23.68 -14.70
N PRO A 336 2.30 23.48 -13.48
CA PRO A 336 1.69 23.62 -12.15
C PRO A 336 2.41 24.66 -11.25
N ASN A 337 2.59 25.86 -11.73
CA ASN A 337 3.38 26.87 -11.01
C ASN A 337 2.63 27.52 -9.83
N LEU A 338 1.33 27.30 -9.70
CA LEU A 338 0.56 27.64 -8.51
C LEU A 338 0.17 26.38 -7.74
N ARG A 339 0.50 26.36 -6.47
CA ARG A 339 0.15 25.28 -5.55
C ARG A 339 -0.59 25.84 -4.35
N ILE A 340 -1.73 25.24 -4.01
CA ILE A 340 -2.58 25.63 -2.89
C ILE A 340 -2.63 24.49 -1.91
N TYR A 341 -2.09 24.70 -0.72
CA TYR A 341 -2.02 23.72 0.35
C TYR A 341 -2.99 24.07 1.46
N GLY A 342 -3.99 23.22 1.71
CA GLY A 342 -4.90 23.34 2.84
C GLY A 342 -4.31 22.75 4.11
N SER A 343 -4.45 23.43 5.23
CA SER A 343 -4.12 22.91 6.56
C SER A 343 -5.23 21.97 7.10
N SER A 344 -5.07 21.46 8.31
CA SER A 344 -6.13 20.71 9.01
C SER A 344 -7.39 21.56 9.31
N GLN A 345 -7.28 22.89 9.25
CA GLN A 345 -8.40 23.82 9.40
C GLN A 345 -9.12 24.10 8.07
N THR A 346 -8.54 23.70 6.93
CA THR A 346 -9.17 23.81 5.62
C THR A 346 -10.11 22.61 5.41
N VAL A 347 -11.34 22.74 5.89
CA VAL A 347 -12.34 21.67 5.87
C VAL A 347 -13.36 21.82 4.74
N LYS A 348 -13.37 22.96 4.03
CA LYS A 348 -14.28 23.23 2.90
C LYS A 348 -13.54 23.77 1.70
N LEU A 349 -13.84 23.20 0.53
CA LEU A 349 -13.45 23.70 -0.78
C LEU A 349 -14.70 23.86 -1.62
N ILE A 350 -15.03 25.08 -2.00
CA ILE A 350 -16.16 25.37 -2.89
C ILE A 350 -15.62 25.80 -4.24
N VAL A 351 -16.10 25.18 -5.32
CA VAL A 351 -15.76 25.52 -6.69
C VAL A 351 -17.02 25.73 -7.48
N LYS A 352 -17.16 26.90 -8.10
CA LYS A 352 -18.27 27.20 -9.00
C LYS A 352 -17.98 26.62 -10.40
N ASP A 353 -18.99 26.09 -11.10
CA ASP A 353 -18.86 25.52 -12.44
C ASP A 353 -18.41 26.53 -13.50
N THR A 354 -18.46 27.83 -13.20
CA THR A 354 -17.90 28.90 -14.04
C THR A 354 -16.45 29.25 -13.71
N ALA A 355 -15.86 28.65 -12.65
CA ALA A 355 -14.51 28.98 -12.24
C ALA A 355 -13.46 28.36 -13.18
N SER A 356 -12.50 29.18 -13.64
CA SER A 356 -11.29 28.70 -14.30
C SER A 356 -10.17 28.66 -13.31
N ILE A 357 -9.63 27.48 -13.05
CA ILE A 357 -8.60 27.25 -12.04
C ILE A 357 -7.39 26.58 -12.69
N ALA A 358 -6.24 27.25 -12.55
CA ALA A 358 -4.98 26.73 -13.03
C ALA A 358 -4.05 26.53 -11.82
N ALA A 359 -4.20 25.39 -11.13
CA ALA A 359 -3.47 25.13 -9.90
C ALA A 359 -3.41 23.64 -9.53
N PHE A 360 -2.43 23.28 -8.70
CA PHE A 360 -2.48 22.09 -7.89
C PHE A 360 -3.12 22.44 -6.54
N ILE A 361 -4.24 21.81 -6.22
CA ILE A 361 -4.96 21.99 -4.95
C ILE A 361 -4.77 20.73 -4.10
N HIS A 362 -4.14 20.89 -2.94
CA HIS A 362 -3.88 19.82 -1.99
C HIS A 362 -4.46 20.19 -0.62
N ALA A 363 -5.67 19.75 -0.36
CA ALA A 363 -6.40 20.02 0.88
C ALA A 363 -7.00 18.69 1.44
N PRO A 364 -6.17 17.82 2.00
CA PRO A 364 -6.55 16.45 2.32
C PRO A 364 -7.64 16.31 3.40
N TYR A 365 -7.97 17.40 4.09
CA TYR A 365 -9.05 17.45 5.07
C TYR A 365 -10.32 18.13 4.54
N ALA A 366 -10.27 18.72 3.33
CA ALA A 366 -11.38 19.48 2.80
C ALA A 366 -12.43 18.59 2.12
N ASP A 367 -13.69 18.88 2.43
CA ASP A 367 -14.81 18.41 1.64
C ASP A 367 -15.06 19.38 0.50
N ALA A 368 -14.77 18.94 -0.71
CA ALA A 368 -14.90 19.73 -1.92
C ALA A 368 -16.29 19.59 -2.52
N LYS A 369 -16.89 20.71 -2.85
CA LYS A 369 -18.21 20.76 -3.47
C LYS A 369 -18.21 21.66 -4.69
N THR A 370 -18.79 21.18 -5.80
CA THR A 370 -19.07 22.03 -6.93
C THR A 370 -20.44 22.63 -6.82
N ILE A 371 -20.56 23.93 -7.12
CA ILE A 371 -21.83 24.64 -7.11
C ILE A 371 -22.18 25.09 -8.52
N HIS A 372 -23.47 24.97 -8.86
CA HIS A 372 -24.00 25.42 -10.13
C HIS A 372 -24.15 26.93 -10.22
N SER A 373 -23.82 27.50 -11.36
CA SER A 373 -24.15 28.86 -11.76
C SER A 373 -25.05 28.88 -12.98
N SER A 374 -26.01 29.76 -12.98
CA SER A 374 -26.86 30.00 -14.15
C SER A 374 -26.51 31.34 -14.79
N PRO A 375 -26.24 31.42 -16.07
CA PRO A 375 -26.20 30.36 -17.08
C PRO A 375 -24.89 29.57 -17.08
N PRO A 376 -24.89 28.31 -17.57
CA PRO A 376 -23.70 27.49 -17.66
C PRO A 376 -22.67 28.07 -18.64
N ASN A 377 -21.40 28.07 -18.25
CA ASN A 377 -20.30 28.45 -19.13
C ASN A 377 -19.38 27.26 -19.36
N PRO A 378 -19.52 26.53 -20.46
CA PRO A 378 -18.85 25.25 -20.67
C PRO A 378 -17.33 25.34 -20.95
N SER A 379 -16.78 26.55 -21.03
CA SER A 379 -15.36 26.73 -21.40
C SER A 379 -14.41 26.78 -20.21
N LYS A 380 -14.87 26.54 -19.00
CA LYS A 380 -14.10 26.65 -17.77
C LYS A 380 -13.70 25.29 -17.24
N ASN A 381 -12.47 25.15 -16.82
CA ASN A 381 -11.90 23.90 -16.32
C ASN A 381 -10.95 24.13 -15.14
N ILE A 382 -10.70 23.04 -14.41
CA ILE A 382 -9.58 22.95 -13.47
C ILE A 382 -8.43 22.29 -14.22
N THR A 383 -7.37 23.05 -14.48
CA THR A 383 -6.13 22.53 -15.06
C THR A 383 -5.08 22.36 -13.96
N GLY A 384 -4.62 21.14 -13.75
CA GLY A 384 -3.73 20.77 -12.65
C GLY A 384 -4.16 19.49 -11.99
N ALA A 385 -4.32 19.51 -10.67
CA ALA A 385 -4.86 18.38 -9.91
C ALA A 385 -5.56 18.84 -8.63
N VAL A 386 -6.51 18.04 -8.16
CA VAL A 386 -7.26 18.30 -6.91
C VAL A 386 -7.19 17.09 -6.01
N TRP A 387 -6.60 17.26 -4.83
CA TRP A 387 -6.47 16.22 -3.81
C TRP A 387 -7.17 16.66 -2.53
N VAL A 388 -8.27 16.02 -2.19
CA VAL A 388 -9.22 16.46 -1.16
C VAL A 388 -9.77 15.28 -0.37
N ASN A 389 -10.38 15.53 0.77
CA ASN A 389 -11.05 14.49 1.55
C ASN A 389 -12.24 13.89 0.79
N SER A 390 -13.15 14.75 0.32
CA SER A 390 -14.28 14.31 -0.50
C SER A 390 -14.47 15.22 -1.71
N TRP A 391 -15.02 14.68 -2.78
CA TRP A 391 -15.41 15.42 -3.97
C TRP A 391 -16.86 15.16 -4.28
N ASP A 392 -17.69 16.21 -4.25
CA ASP A 392 -19.12 16.17 -4.58
C ASP A 392 -19.42 17.11 -5.75
N SER A 393 -19.79 16.54 -6.91
CA SER A 393 -20.19 17.28 -8.09
C SER A 393 -21.68 17.11 -8.45
N THR A 394 -22.46 16.43 -7.60
CA THR A 394 -23.88 16.13 -7.89
C THR A 394 -24.78 17.34 -7.98
N THR A 395 -24.40 18.43 -7.32
CA THR A 395 -25.20 19.67 -7.31
C THR A 395 -24.98 20.54 -8.55
N SER A 396 -24.01 20.19 -9.43
CA SER A 396 -23.78 20.88 -10.69
C SER A 396 -24.20 20.00 -11.84
N PRO A 397 -25.25 20.35 -12.62
CA PRO A 397 -25.59 19.66 -13.85
C PRO A 397 -24.57 19.88 -14.96
N ASN A 398 -23.70 20.90 -14.81
CA ASN A 398 -22.65 21.21 -15.76
C ASN A 398 -21.34 20.54 -15.36
N GLU A 399 -20.62 20.11 -16.36
CA GLU A 399 -19.29 19.56 -16.17
C GLU A 399 -18.30 20.64 -15.74
N ILE A 400 -17.53 20.37 -14.68
CA ILE A 400 -16.27 21.06 -14.46
C ILE A 400 -15.17 20.09 -14.88
N PRO A 401 -14.62 20.19 -16.07
CA PRO A 401 -13.56 19.31 -16.51
C PRO A 401 -12.35 19.50 -15.60
N ILE A 402 -11.82 18.38 -15.08
CA ILE A 402 -10.53 18.37 -14.40
C ILE A 402 -9.52 17.80 -15.41
N VAL A 403 -8.54 18.60 -15.78
CA VAL A 403 -7.50 18.23 -16.74
C VAL A 403 -6.18 18.16 -16.01
N GLN A 404 -5.66 16.97 -15.82
CA GLN A 404 -4.38 16.76 -15.20
C GLN A 404 -3.26 17.36 -16.06
N SER A 405 -2.41 18.18 -15.44
CA SER A 405 -1.18 18.66 -16.04
C SER A 405 -0.07 18.71 -14.98
N GLY A 406 1.13 18.33 -15.37
CA GLY A 406 2.29 18.29 -14.49
C GLY A 406 2.65 16.89 -13.98
N ASN A 407 3.80 16.79 -13.37
CA ASN A 407 4.36 15.57 -12.77
C ASN A 407 4.47 15.73 -11.24
N TRP A 408 4.88 14.68 -10.55
CA TRP A 408 5.02 14.68 -9.09
C TRP A 408 5.91 15.81 -8.55
N ALA A 409 7.04 16.08 -9.21
CA ALA A 409 7.95 17.15 -8.80
C ALA A 409 7.32 18.53 -9.00
N ASP A 410 6.51 18.67 -10.04
CA ASP A 410 5.76 19.92 -10.31
C ASP A 410 4.76 20.22 -9.20
N PHE A 411 4.17 19.22 -8.61
CA PHE A 411 3.26 19.38 -7.46
C PHE A 411 3.99 19.55 -6.12
N GLY A 412 5.32 19.55 -6.15
CA GLY A 412 6.13 19.67 -4.95
C GLY A 412 6.10 18.44 -4.07
N ILE A 413 5.75 17.31 -4.66
CA ILE A 413 5.74 16.01 -3.98
C ILE A 413 7.09 15.37 -4.18
N SER A 414 7.82 15.17 -3.10
CA SER A 414 9.12 14.49 -3.13
C SER A 414 8.95 12.99 -3.38
N LYS A 415 10.02 12.33 -3.81
CA LYS A 415 10.00 10.85 -3.98
C LYS A 415 9.60 10.11 -2.70
N LEU A 416 9.91 10.66 -1.53
CA LEU A 416 9.54 10.07 -0.24
C LEU A 416 8.06 10.23 0.11
N GLU A 417 7.40 11.25 -0.46
CA GLU A 417 5.98 11.52 -0.26
C GLU A 417 5.10 10.81 -1.29
N GLN A 418 5.73 10.26 -2.35
CA GLN A 418 5.00 9.44 -3.33
C GLN A 418 4.57 8.13 -2.70
N PRO A 419 3.42 7.58 -3.11
CA PRO A 419 3.01 6.27 -2.64
C PRO A 419 4.11 5.24 -2.88
N SER A 420 4.42 4.45 -1.86
CA SER A 420 5.38 3.35 -1.99
C SER A 420 4.79 2.27 -2.87
N GLN A 421 5.62 1.66 -3.70
CA GLN A 421 5.27 0.48 -4.49
C GLN A 421 6.16 -0.66 -4.04
N ILE A 422 5.55 -1.78 -3.71
CA ILE A 422 6.29 -3.00 -3.37
C ILE A 422 6.45 -3.82 -4.64
N SER A 423 7.69 -4.03 -5.04
CA SER A 423 8.00 -4.88 -6.18
C SER A 423 7.97 -6.37 -5.78
N PRO A 424 7.88 -7.29 -6.75
CA PRO A 424 8.02 -8.70 -6.47
C PRO A 424 9.29 -9.01 -5.68
N ILE A 425 9.24 -10.04 -4.87
CA ILE A 425 10.36 -10.48 -4.03
C ILE A 425 11.58 -10.73 -4.94
N SER A 426 12.68 -10.06 -4.62
CA SER A 426 13.90 -10.14 -5.42
C SER A 426 14.89 -11.19 -4.94
N TYR A 427 14.81 -11.55 -3.67
CA TYR A 427 15.75 -12.47 -3.04
C TYR A 427 15.09 -13.30 -1.93
N TRP A 428 15.45 -14.58 -1.86
CA TRP A 428 15.00 -15.53 -0.84
C TRP A 428 16.20 -16.17 -0.17
N GLN A 429 16.23 -16.17 1.15
CA GLN A 429 17.25 -16.85 1.91
C GLN A 429 16.61 -17.68 3.03
N ARG A 430 16.90 -18.96 3.06
CA ARG A 430 16.60 -19.82 4.21
C ARG A 430 17.66 -19.62 5.28
N ILE A 431 17.24 -19.39 6.51
CA ILE A 431 18.11 -19.38 7.68
C ILE A 431 18.06 -20.80 8.27
N GLU A 432 19.16 -21.50 8.18
CA GLU A 432 19.32 -22.79 8.89
C GLU A 432 19.63 -22.48 10.35
N ASN A 433 18.78 -22.97 11.25
CA ASN A 433 18.96 -22.88 12.70
C ASN A 433 19.51 -24.19 13.25
#